data_509f38363884d79591b94d31dc18d911
#
_entry.id   509f38363884d79591b94d31dc18d911
#
_cell.length_a   1.000
_cell.length_b   1.000
_cell.length_c   1.000
_cell.angle_alpha   90.00
_cell.angle_beta   90.00
_cell.angle_gamma   90.00
#
_symmetry.space_group_name_H-M   'P 1'
#
loop_
_entity.id
_entity.type
_entity.pdbx_description
1 polymer ?
#
loop_
_entity_poly.entity_id
_entity_poly.type
_entity_poly.pdbx_seq_one_letter_code
_entity_poly.pdbx_strand_id
1 'polypeptide(L)'
;LSGKVLETMDSGGYTYVKLATADGEKWVAAPKTVVTVGETAAFAPGMVMRNFKSETLNRTFDEVVFTSGRAGGHGAQAAPAGACPSGGDKDGKTGSVMGMGAMGSGMGAMQSSGRVTVPPLDLAIEKAPGNNSFTVAEIYAQGAALNQKKVAVRGKVVKVSANIMGKNWIHLQDGSGKPESGTHDLVLTSQQKPNVGEVLIGEGVLAADKDFGAGYRYKVIVEETEFK
;
A
#
# COMPACT_ATOMS: atom_id res chain seq x y z
N LEU A 1 3.55 5.63 -18.79
CA LEU A 1 4.96 5.84 -19.06
C LEU A 1 5.60 4.49 -19.38
N SER A 2 6.21 4.32 -20.56
CA SER A 2 6.82 3.04 -20.97
C SER A 2 8.21 3.26 -21.53
N GLY A 3 9.12 2.29 -21.29
CA GLY A 3 10.47 2.36 -21.80
C GLY A 3 11.29 1.14 -21.39
N LYS A 4 12.52 1.06 -21.94
CA LYS A 4 13.49 0.03 -21.57
C LYS A 4 14.11 0.37 -20.20
N VAL A 5 14.17 -0.60 -19.32
CA VAL A 5 14.79 -0.47 -18.00
C VAL A 5 16.30 -0.38 -18.16
N LEU A 6 16.89 0.74 -17.76
CA LEU A 6 18.34 0.97 -17.78
C LEU A 6 18.98 0.65 -16.44
N GLU A 7 18.29 1.02 -15.35
CA GLU A 7 18.78 0.89 -13.98
C GLU A 7 17.59 0.63 -13.06
N THR A 8 17.75 -0.17 -12.01
CA THR A 8 16.74 -0.39 -10.99
C THR A 8 17.38 -0.50 -9.62
N MET A 9 16.71 0.05 -8.60
CA MET A 9 17.14 0.00 -7.21
C MET A 9 15.94 0.05 -6.26
N ASP A 10 16.00 -0.72 -5.19
CA ASP A 10 14.96 -0.74 -4.16
C ASP A 10 15.37 0.13 -2.97
N SER A 11 14.47 1.01 -2.54
CA SER A 11 14.70 1.83 -1.37
C SER A 11 13.41 2.39 -0.78
N GLY A 12 13.29 2.44 0.54
CA GLY A 12 12.17 3.06 1.23
C GLY A 12 10.79 2.46 0.90
N GLY A 13 10.72 1.20 0.48
CA GLY A 13 9.46 0.54 0.06
C GLY A 13 9.08 0.82 -1.40
N TYR A 14 9.93 1.51 -2.15
CA TYR A 14 9.78 1.78 -3.57
C TYR A 14 10.89 1.11 -4.37
N THR A 15 10.54 0.72 -5.61
CA THR A 15 11.51 0.37 -6.64
C THR A 15 11.66 1.59 -7.55
N TYR A 16 12.87 2.14 -7.58
CA TYR A 16 13.26 3.21 -8.49
C TYR A 16 13.76 2.59 -9.78
N VAL A 17 13.23 3.02 -10.89
CA VAL A 17 13.53 2.47 -12.22
C VAL A 17 13.90 3.61 -13.15
N LYS A 18 15.05 3.53 -13.79
CA LYS A 18 15.45 4.43 -14.85
C LYS A 18 15.00 3.84 -16.17
N LEU A 19 14.15 4.56 -16.88
CA LEU A 19 13.59 4.14 -18.16
C LEU A 19 14.18 4.97 -19.31
N ALA A 20 14.58 4.30 -20.40
CA ALA A 20 14.76 4.94 -21.69
C ALA A 20 13.39 5.02 -22.36
N THR A 21 12.81 6.20 -22.41
CA THR A 21 11.54 6.48 -23.07
C THR A 21 11.75 7.21 -24.39
N ALA A 22 10.69 7.39 -25.18
CA ALA A 22 10.77 8.16 -26.44
C ALA A 22 11.18 9.63 -26.21
N ASP A 23 10.85 10.18 -25.03
CA ASP A 23 11.15 11.57 -24.64
C ASP A 23 12.47 11.72 -23.87
N GLY A 24 13.29 10.66 -23.83
CA GLY A 24 14.54 10.63 -23.09
C GLY A 24 14.51 9.73 -21.85
N GLU A 25 15.54 9.84 -21.02
CA GLU A 25 15.65 9.05 -19.79
C GLU A 25 14.79 9.66 -18.68
N LYS A 26 13.98 8.83 -18.03
CA LYS A 26 13.13 9.24 -16.90
C LYS A 26 13.23 8.28 -15.74
N TRP A 27 13.26 8.85 -14.53
CA TRP A 27 13.17 8.08 -13.31
C TRP A 27 11.70 7.88 -12.92
N VAL A 28 11.37 6.65 -12.54
CA VAL A 28 10.05 6.24 -12.04
C VAL A 28 10.24 5.60 -10.68
N ALA A 29 9.45 6.01 -9.71
CA ALA A 29 9.35 5.38 -8.40
C ALA A 29 7.98 4.70 -8.30
N ALA A 30 7.97 3.39 -8.20
CA ALA A 30 6.77 2.58 -8.04
C ALA A 30 6.79 1.86 -6.67
N PRO A 31 5.65 1.48 -6.08
CA PRO A 31 5.63 0.54 -4.97
C PRO A 31 6.44 -0.70 -5.33
N LYS A 32 7.06 -1.32 -4.31
CA LYS A 32 8.01 -2.42 -4.50
C LYS A 32 7.52 -3.41 -5.57
N THR A 33 8.25 -3.46 -6.68
CA THR A 33 7.90 -4.27 -7.85
C THR A 33 9.16 -4.88 -8.46
N VAL A 34 9.02 -6.08 -8.99
CA VAL A 34 10.15 -6.76 -9.64
C VAL A 34 10.27 -6.25 -11.07
N VAL A 35 11.43 -5.71 -11.39
CA VAL A 35 11.82 -5.30 -12.74
C VAL A 35 13.25 -5.75 -13.03
N THR A 36 13.53 -6.07 -14.28
CA THR A 36 14.86 -6.54 -14.73
C THR A 36 15.47 -5.50 -15.66
N VAL A 37 16.75 -5.19 -15.45
CA VAL A 37 17.49 -4.31 -16.37
C VAL A 37 17.49 -4.93 -17.77
N GLY A 38 17.16 -4.12 -18.76
CA GLY A 38 17.05 -4.54 -20.18
C GLY A 38 15.64 -4.92 -20.63
N GLU A 39 14.70 -5.18 -19.71
CA GLU A 39 13.30 -5.41 -20.08
C GLU A 39 12.58 -4.12 -20.48
N THR A 40 11.49 -4.24 -21.22
CA THR A 40 10.57 -3.13 -21.46
C THR A 40 9.49 -3.15 -20.40
N ALA A 41 9.41 -2.08 -19.62
CA ALA A 41 8.41 -1.93 -18.57
C ALA A 41 7.50 -0.73 -18.86
N ALA A 42 6.21 -0.90 -18.54
CA ALA A 42 5.23 0.18 -18.59
C ALA A 42 4.72 0.47 -17.17
N PHE A 43 4.60 1.73 -16.85
CA PHE A 43 4.10 2.22 -15.56
C PHE A 43 2.88 3.10 -15.76
N ALA A 44 1.97 3.06 -14.78
CA ALA A 44 0.81 3.94 -14.77
C ALA A 44 1.24 5.42 -14.76
N PRO A 45 0.39 6.34 -15.23
CA PRO A 45 0.63 7.77 -15.04
C PRO A 45 0.83 8.08 -13.55
N GLY A 46 1.72 9.03 -13.27
CA GLY A 46 2.08 9.36 -11.89
C GLY A 46 2.36 10.83 -11.70
N MET A 47 2.70 11.19 -10.45
CA MET A 47 3.05 12.57 -10.09
C MET A 47 4.53 12.80 -10.36
N VAL A 48 4.84 13.88 -11.07
CA VAL A 48 6.23 14.29 -11.31
C VAL A 48 6.71 15.11 -10.12
N MET A 49 7.78 14.66 -9.47
CA MET A 49 8.47 15.40 -8.43
C MET A 49 9.84 15.84 -8.96
N ARG A 50 10.13 17.14 -8.81
CA ARG A 50 11.40 17.74 -9.21
C ARG A 50 12.29 17.96 -7.99
N ASN A 51 13.61 17.85 -8.20
CA ASN A 51 14.62 17.99 -7.15
C ASN A 51 14.35 17.08 -5.94
N PHE A 52 13.92 15.86 -6.20
CA PHE A 52 13.60 14.89 -5.15
C PHE A 52 14.86 14.30 -4.56
N LYS A 53 15.11 14.58 -3.27
CA LYS A 53 16.22 14.00 -2.51
C LYS A 53 15.75 12.73 -1.80
N SER A 54 16.30 11.59 -2.21
CA SER A 54 16.14 10.31 -1.51
C SER A 54 17.25 10.16 -0.46
N GLU A 55 16.91 10.28 0.81
CA GLU A 55 17.90 10.12 1.91
C GLU A 55 18.40 8.68 2.01
N THR A 56 17.53 7.71 1.72
CA THR A 56 17.85 6.27 1.77
C THR A 56 18.80 5.83 0.65
N LEU A 57 18.73 6.50 -0.51
CA LEU A 57 19.65 6.28 -1.64
C LEU A 57 20.84 7.26 -1.62
N ASN A 58 20.80 8.24 -0.72
CA ASN A 58 21.73 9.38 -0.69
C ASN A 58 21.91 10.02 -2.08
N ARG A 59 20.81 10.14 -2.82
CA ARG A 59 20.78 10.61 -4.21
C ARG A 59 19.68 11.63 -4.41
N THR A 60 19.97 12.68 -5.16
CA THR A 60 18.99 13.66 -5.63
C THR A 60 18.63 13.32 -7.08
N PHE A 61 17.33 13.28 -7.35
CA PHE A 61 16.77 13.11 -8.69
C PHE A 61 16.24 14.46 -9.17
N ASP A 62 16.70 14.93 -10.33
CA ASP A 62 16.20 16.16 -10.92
C ASP A 62 14.70 16.07 -11.22
N GLU A 63 14.28 14.90 -11.71
CA GLU A 63 12.87 14.57 -11.93
C GLU A 63 12.64 13.08 -11.67
N VAL A 64 11.62 12.76 -10.89
CA VAL A 64 11.15 11.38 -10.66
C VAL A 64 9.62 11.34 -10.72
N VAL A 65 9.08 10.35 -11.42
CA VAL A 65 7.64 10.12 -11.54
C VAL A 65 7.19 9.08 -10.51
N PHE A 66 6.46 9.51 -9.50
CA PHE A 66 5.85 8.59 -8.54
C PHE A 66 4.57 8.01 -9.13
N THR A 67 4.50 6.71 -9.27
CA THR A 67 3.39 5.99 -9.90
C THR A 67 2.78 4.96 -8.96
N SER A 68 1.53 4.60 -9.21
CA SER A 68 0.83 3.54 -8.46
C SER A 68 1.31 2.11 -8.78
N GLY A 69 2.14 1.92 -9.81
CA GLY A 69 2.70 0.62 -10.19
C GLY A 69 2.84 0.41 -11.70
N ARG A 70 3.12 -0.84 -12.10
CA ARG A 70 3.21 -1.22 -13.53
C ARG A 70 1.83 -1.11 -14.19
N ALA A 71 1.77 -0.53 -15.39
CA ALA A 71 0.59 -0.55 -16.24
C ALA A 71 0.42 -1.96 -16.80
N GLY A 72 -0.72 -2.61 -16.51
CA GLY A 72 -1.05 -3.95 -17.05
C GLY A 72 -0.58 -5.14 -16.20
N GLY A 73 -0.15 -4.94 -14.96
CA GLY A 73 0.32 -6.03 -14.10
C GLY A 73 -0.74 -6.54 -13.12
N HIS A 74 -1.54 -7.51 -13.54
CA HIS A 74 -1.90 -8.61 -12.63
C HIS A 74 -0.65 -9.47 -12.50
N GLY A 75 -0.25 -9.80 -11.27
CA GLY A 75 0.89 -10.68 -11.01
C GLY A 75 0.71 -12.01 -11.74
N ALA A 76 1.41 -12.17 -12.85
CA ALA A 76 1.58 -13.46 -13.51
C ALA A 76 2.99 -13.93 -13.19
N GLN A 77 3.05 -14.89 -12.30
CA GLN A 77 4.14 -15.81 -12.12
C GLN A 77 4.53 -16.40 -13.47
N ALA A 78 5.77 -16.22 -13.90
CA ALA A 78 6.28 -16.85 -15.10
C ALA A 78 6.31 -18.37 -14.91
N ALA A 79 5.48 -19.10 -15.68
CA ALA A 79 5.65 -20.51 -15.95
C ALA A 79 6.40 -20.69 -17.27
N PRO A 80 7.26 -21.72 -17.40
CA PRO A 80 8.19 -21.86 -18.53
C PRO A 80 7.48 -22.24 -19.83
N ALA A 81 8.06 -21.75 -20.92
CA ALA A 81 7.64 -22.05 -22.28
C ALA A 81 7.72 -23.55 -22.58
N GLY A 82 6.63 -24.09 -23.08
CA GLY A 82 6.56 -25.45 -23.65
C GLY A 82 5.53 -25.49 -24.77
N ALA A 83 6.08 -25.54 -26.00
CA ALA A 83 5.59 -26.13 -27.23
C ALA A 83 4.10 -26.04 -27.63
N CYS A 84 3.87 -25.37 -28.75
CA CYS A 84 2.73 -25.63 -29.65
C CYS A 84 2.79 -27.04 -30.23
N PRO A 85 1.63 -27.62 -30.63
CA PRO A 85 1.45 -27.81 -32.05
C PRO A 85 0.06 -27.38 -32.58
N SER A 86 0.13 -27.03 -33.87
CA SER A 86 -0.95 -26.69 -34.78
C SER A 86 -1.95 -27.82 -35.04
N GLY A 87 -3.12 -27.42 -35.49
CA GLY A 87 -4.09 -28.22 -36.25
C GLY A 87 -5.50 -27.79 -35.85
N GLY A 88 -6.30 -27.18 -36.60
CA GLY A 88 -6.77 -27.38 -37.93
C GLY A 88 -8.25 -27.67 -37.89
N ASP A 89 -9.00 -26.83 -38.61
CA ASP A 89 -10.30 -27.08 -39.28
C ASP A 89 -11.65 -26.98 -38.54
N LYS A 90 -12.33 -25.95 -38.92
CA LYS A 90 -13.65 -25.81 -39.64
C LYS A 90 -14.95 -26.29 -39.02
N ASP A 91 -15.91 -25.38 -39.23
CA ASP A 91 -17.35 -25.52 -39.48
C ASP A 91 -18.35 -25.55 -38.29
N GLY A 92 -19.07 -24.48 -38.19
CA GLY A 92 -20.50 -24.55 -38.44
C GLY A 92 -21.48 -24.37 -37.30
N LYS A 93 -22.19 -23.26 -37.40
CA LYS A 93 -23.65 -23.16 -37.18
C LYS A 93 -24.22 -22.85 -35.78
N THR A 94 -24.70 -21.61 -35.71
CA THR A 94 -26.04 -21.16 -35.16
C THR A 94 -26.61 -21.82 -33.93
N GLY A 95 -26.90 -20.99 -32.95
CA GLY A 95 -27.83 -21.28 -31.86
C GLY A 95 -28.01 -20.10 -30.90
N SER A 96 -28.95 -19.20 -31.29
CA SER A 96 -29.54 -18.23 -30.36
C SER A 96 -30.24 -18.95 -29.22
N VAL A 97 -29.98 -18.58 -27.99
CA VAL A 97 -30.96 -18.64 -26.91
C VAL A 97 -30.75 -17.41 -26.01
N MET A 98 -31.84 -16.61 -26.02
CA MET A 98 -32.10 -15.58 -25.04
C MET A 98 -32.19 -16.22 -23.64
N GLY A 99 -31.53 -15.58 -22.67
CA GLY A 99 -31.70 -15.84 -21.25
C GLY A 99 -31.59 -14.53 -20.51
N MET A 100 -32.71 -13.85 -20.32
CA MET A 100 -32.87 -12.75 -19.36
C MET A 100 -32.59 -13.28 -17.95
N GLY A 101 -31.88 -12.51 -17.16
CA GLY A 101 -31.86 -12.75 -15.72
C GLY A 101 -30.85 -11.99 -14.95
N ALA A 102 -31.33 -11.00 -14.23
CA ALA A 102 -30.84 -10.44 -12.97
C ALA A 102 -29.68 -9.42 -13.03
N MET A 103 -30.13 -8.18 -12.99
CA MET A 103 -29.42 -7.06 -12.41
C MET A 103 -28.95 -7.40 -11.00
N GLY A 104 -27.64 -7.45 -10.82
CA GLY A 104 -26.98 -7.39 -9.53
C GLY A 104 -26.11 -6.14 -9.50
N SER A 105 -26.68 -5.03 -9.04
CA SER A 105 -25.94 -3.80 -8.77
C SER A 105 -24.98 -4.02 -7.61
N GLY A 106 -23.78 -4.49 -7.93
CA GLY A 106 -22.63 -4.43 -7.04
C GLY A 106 -21.85 -3.17 -7.35
N MET A 107 -22.29 -2.02 -6.84
CA MET A 107 -21.42 -0.84 -6.71
C MET A 107 -20.30 -1.17 -5.73
N GLY A 108 -19.26 -1.81 -6.23
CA GLY A 108 -17.97 -1.84 -5.58
C GLY A 108 -17.41 -0.43 -5.60
N ALA A 109 -17.56 0.30 -4.50
CA ALA A 109 -16.87 1.55 -4.29
C ALA A 109 -15.38 1.30 -4.45
N MET A 110 -14.81 1.74 -5.57
CA MET A 110 -13.39 1.89 -5.76
C MET A 110 -12.92 2.97 -4.79
N GLN A 111 -12.57 2.57 -3.58
CA GLN A 111 -11.76 3.39 -2.69
C GLN A 111 -10.30 3.23 -3.13
N SER A 112 -9.89 4.05 -4.08
CA SER A 112 -8.48 4.32 -4.33
C SER A 112 -7.98 5.30 -3.27
N SER A 113 -7.91 4.86 -2.03
CA SER A 113 -7.09 5.50 -1.03
C SER A 113 -5.68 4.94 -1.22
N GLY A 114 -4.67 5.80 -1.34
CA GLY A 114 -3.25 5.43 -1.42
C GLY A 114 -2.73 4.71 -0.17
N ARG A 115 -3.58 3.93 0.44
CA ARG A 115 -3.37 3.17 1.65
C ARG A 115 -2.56 1.94 1.32
N VAL A 116 -1.38 1.85 1.87
CA VAL A 116 -0.59 0.62 1.83
C VAL A 116 -1.34 -0.45 2.62
N THR A 117 -1.86 -1.45 1.92
CA THR A 117 -2.51 -2.58 2.56
C THR A 117 -1.44 -3.53 3.08
N VAL A 118 -1.41 -3.73 4.40
CA VAL A 118 -0.56 -4.73 5.05
C VAL A 118 -1.39 -6.01 5.18
N PRO A 119 -0.84 -7.19 4.78
CA PRO A 119 -1.58 -8.44 4.93
C PRO A 119 -1.91 -8.71 6.41
N PRO A 120 -3.07 -9.30 6.70
CA PRO A 120 -3.44 -9.65 8.06
C PRO A 120 -2.52 -10.75 8.59
N LEU A 121 -2.15 -10.63 9.86
CA LEU A 121 -1.45 -11.66 10.58
C LEU A 121 -2.43 -12.37 11.52
N ASP A 122 -2.29 -13.68 11.64
CA ASP A 122 -3.02 -14.45 12.65
C ASP A 122 -2.36 -14.20 14.01
N LEU A 123 -2.94 -13.25 14.75
CA LEU A 123 -2.44 -12.78 16.03
C LEU A 123 -3.57 -12.77 17.05
N ALA A 124 -3.22 -12.99 18.30
CA ALA A 124 -4.10 -12.81 19.46
C ALA A 124 -3.31 -12.04 20.54
N ILE A 125 -3.29 -10.71 20.42
CA ILE A 125 -2.55 -9.87 21.35
C ILE A 125 -3.56 -9.24 22.32
N GLU A 126 -3.33 -9.46 23.62
CA GLU A 126 -4.15 -8.87 24.68
C GLU A 126 -4.04 -7.35 24.68
N LYS A 127 -5.12 -6.69 25.06
CA LYS A 127 -5.16 -5.25 25.26
C LYS A 127 -4.04 -4.75 26.17
N ALA A 128 -3.61 -3.53 25.94
CA ALA A 128 -2.74 -2.84 26.88
C ALA A 128 -3.45 -2.65 28.24
N PRO A 129 -2.74 -2.63 29.35
CA PRO A 129 -3.33 -2.30 30.63
C PRO A 129 -3.75 -0.81 30.69
N GLY A 130 -4.82 -0.50 31.40
CA GLY A 130 -5.28 0.87 31.62
C GLY A 130 -6.68 1.16 31.04
N ASN A 131 -7.28 2.25 31.51
CA ASN A 131 -8.66 2.63 31.16
C ASN A 131 -8.78 3.28 29.78
N ASN A 132 -7.68 3.74 29.20
CA ASN A 132 -7.60 4.32 27.85
C ASN A 132 -7.10 3.30 26.81
N SER A 133 -7.16 2.03 27.14
CA SER A 133 -6.70 0.93 26.31
C SER A 133 -7.80 0.41 25.40
N PHE A 134 -7.47 0.23 24.12
CA PHE A 134 -8.38 -0.25 23.10
C PHE A 134 -7.69 -1.28 22.19
N THR A 135 -8.48 -2.18 21.62
CA THR A 135 -8.03 -3.00 20.48
C THR A 135 -8.10 -2.20 19.20
N VAL A 136 -7.43 -2.68 18.17
CA VAL A 136 -7.49 -2.07 16.83
C VAL A 136 -8.96 -2.01 16.34
N ALA A 137 -9.73 -3.09 16.54
CA ALA A 137 -11.15 -3.13 16.18
C ALA A 137 -11.99 -2.08 16.92
N GLU A 138 -11.75 -1.92 18.22
CA GLU A 138 -12.47 -0.93 19.04
C GLU A 138 -12.14 0.51 18.65
N ILE A 139 -10.89 0.79 18.27
CA ILE A 139 -10.47 2.08 17.73
C ILE A 139 -11.26 2.41 16.47
N TYR A 140 -11.43 1.46 15.55
CA TYR A 140 -12.23 1.68 14.34
C TYR A 140 -13.74 1.81 14.63
N ALA A 141 -14.25 1.06 15.62
CA ALA A 141 -15.66 1.11 15.99
C ALA A 141 -16.03 2.42 16.71
N GLN A 142 -15.13 2.95 17.52
CA GLN A 142 -15.36 4.11 18.37
C GLN A 142 -14.61 5.37 17.92
N GLY A 143 -14.02 5.37 16.72
CA GLY A 143 -13.13 6.42 16.24
C GLY A 143 -13.68 7.83 16.41
N ALA A 144 -14.96 8.06 16.08
CA ALA A 144 -15.59 9.36 16.24
C ALA A 144 -15.71 9.79 17.73
N ALA A 145 -16.02 8.86 18.62
CA ALA A 145 -16.14 9.12 20.07
C ALA A 145 -14.78 9.30 20.76
N LEU A 146 -13.73 8.72 20.17
CA LEU A 146 -12.35 8.79 20.66
C LEU A 146 -11.54 9.90 20.00
N ASN A 147 -12.12 10.64 19.08
CA ASN A 147 -11.44 11.74 18.38
C ASN A 147 -10.86 12.74 19.37
N GLN A 148 -9.59 13.10 19.19
CA GLN A 148 -8.82 14.00 20.06
C GLN A 148 -8.60 13.47 21.47
N LYS A 149 -8.83 12.18 21.73
CA LYS A 149 -8.54 11.56 23.04
C LYS A 149 -7.26 10.74 22.98
N LYS A 150 -6.61 10.65 24.14
CA LYS A 150 -5.46 9.78 24.34
C LYS A 150 -5.93 8.33 24.39
N VAL A 151 -5.31 7.49 23.57
CA VAL A 151 -5.59 6.06 23.48
C VAL A 151 -4.30 5.25 23.57
N ALA A 152 -4.39 4.07 24.13
CA ALA A 152 -3.29 3.11 24.19
C ALA A 152 -3.69 1.84 23.43
N VAL A 153 -2.84 1.37 22.55
CA VAL A 153 -3.06 0.15 21.76
C VAL A 153 -1.83 -0.73 21.87
N ARG A 154 -2.03 -1.98 22.24
CA ARG A 154 -0.96 -2.99 22.22
C ARG A 154 -1.07 -3.82 20.95
N GLY A 155 0.05 -3.97 20.25
CA GLY A 155 0.05 -4.75 19.03
C GLY A 155 1.44 -5.01 18.50
N LYS A 156 1.51 -5.81 17.44
CA LYS A 156 2.74 -6.11 16.73
C LYS A 156 2.98 -5.10 15.62
N VAL A 157 4.18 -4.58 15.57
CA VAL A 157 4.64 -3.71 14.48
C VAL A 157 4.80 -4.56 13.22
N VAL A 158 4.02 -4.30 12.19
CA VAL A 158 4.04 -5.06 10.94
C VAL A 158 4.73 -4.33 9.81
N LYS A 159 4.81 -2.98 9.92
CA LYS A 159 5.53 -2.14 8.96
C LYS A 159 5.95 -0.83 9.60
N VAL A 160 7.10 -0.33 9.18
CA VAL A 160 7.59 1.02 9.54
C VAL A 160 8.03 1.73 8.27
N SER A 161 7.47 2.90 8.03
CA SER A 161 7.86 3.81 6.95
C SER A 161 8.48 5.05 7.59
N ALA A 162 9.79 5.19 7.48
CA ALA A 162 10.53 6.23 8.18
C ALA A 162 10.54 7.56 7.41
N ASN A 163 10.60 8.67 8.15
CA ASN A 163 10.81 10.02 7.64
C ASN A 163 9.79 10.50 6.59
N ILE A 164 8.53 10.10 6.71
CA ILE A 164 7.46 10.64 5.86
C ILE A 164 6.84 11.83 6.58
N MET A 165 6.95 13.03 5.98
CA MET A 165 6.47 14.30 6.57
C MET A 165 7.08 14.59 7.96
N GLY A 166 8.37 14.22 8.16
CA GLY A 166 9.08 14.44 9.41
C GLY A 166 8.68 13.51 10.56
N LYS A 167 7.92 12.46 10.30
CA LYS A 167 7.49 11.45 11.27
C LYS A 167 7.72 10.04 10.74
N ASN A 168 7.79 9.06 11.61
CA ASN A 168 7.73 7.65 11.23
C ASN A 168 6.27 7.19 11.25
N TRP A 169 5.89 6.42 10.25
CA TRP A 169 4.55 5.85 10.09
C TRP A 169 4.61 4.37 10.37
N ILE A 170 3.92 3.94 11.39
CA ILE A 170 3.98 2.59 11.92
C ILE A 170 2.62 1.92 11.71
N HIS A 171 2.62 0.72 11.14
CA HIS A 171 1.46 -0.14 11.04
C HIS A 171 1.50 -1.17 12.16
N LEU A 172 0.43 -1.26 12.93
CA LEU A 172 0.29 -2.10 14.10
C LEU A 172 -0.96 -2.97 13.98
N GLN A 173 -0.81 -4.26 14.27
CA GLN A 173 -1.89 -5.24 14.29
C GLN A 173 -1.91 -5.97 15.63
N ASP A 174 -3.11 -6.25 16.15
CA ASP A 174 -3.31 -7.01 17.39
C ASP A 174 -4.11 -8.31 17.17
N GLY A 175 -4.49 -8.58 15.91
CA GLY A 175 -5.34 -9.70 15.53
C GLY A 175 -6.83 -9.43 15.61
N SER A 176 -7.23 -8.24 16.07
CA SER A 176 -8.62 -7.82 16.05
C SER A 176 -8.98 -7.12 14.73
N GLY A 177 -10.27 -6.94 14.49
CA GLY A 177 -10.77 -6.29 13.27
C GLY A 177 -10.92 -7.25 12.09
N LYS A 178 -11.25 -6.69 10.94
CA LYS A 178 -11.55 -7.47 9.73
C LYS A 178 -10.75 -6.95 8.54
N PRO A 179 -10.00 -7.82 7.84
CA PRO A 179 -9.26 -7.45 6.64
C PRO A 179 -10.14 -6.87 5.54
N GLU A 180 -11.32 -7.45 5.34
CA GLU A 180 -12.27 -7.04 4.31
C GLU A 180 -12.75 -5.59 4.50
N SER A 181 -12.79 -5.14 5.75
CA SER A 181 -13.18 -3.77 6.13
C SER A 181 -11.96 -2.85 6.31
N GLY A 182 -10.74 -3.38 6.20
CA GLY A 182 -9.50 -2.65 6.46
C GLY A 182 -9.36 -2.16 7.91
N THR A 183 -10.00 -2.87 8.87
CA THR A 183 -10.00 -2.51 10.29
C THR A 183 -9.06 -3.36 11.14
N HIS A 184 -8.23 -4.18 10.50
CA HIS A 184 -7.26 -5.07 11.14
C HIS A 184 -5.89 -4.43 11.35
N ASP A 185 -5.64 -3.27 10.75
CA ASP A 185 -4.36 -2.57 10.71
C ASP A 185 -4.55 -1.12 11.14
N LEU A 186 -3.85 -0.69 12.18
CA LEU A 186 -3.88 0.66 12.71
C LEU A 186 -2.59 1.39 12.37
N VAL A 187 -2.74 2.60 11.83
CA VAL A 187 -1.60 3.46 11.54
C VAL A 187 -1.35 4.41 12.71
N LEU A 188 -0.09 4.48 13.12
CA LEU A 188 0.38 5.38 14.16
C LEU A 188 1.52 6.25 13.62
N THR A 189 1.61 7.49 14.07
CA THR A 189 2.76 8.37 13.76
C THR A 189 3.58 8.63 15.01
N SER A 190 4.91 8.55 14.90
CA SER A 190 5.83 8.72 16.02
C SER A 190 7.16 9.33 15.59
N GLN A 191 7.88 9.94 16.52
CA GLN A 191 9.30 10.26 16.35
C GLN A 191 10.19 9.04 16.61
N GLN A 192 9.71 8.07 17.38
CA GLN A 192 10.38 6.80 17.63
C GLN A 192 10.28 5.89 16.40
N LYS A 193 11.30 5.05 16.22
CA LYS A 193 11.37 4.08 15.13
C LYS A 193 11.47 2.66 15.70
N PRO A 194 10.34 2.03 16.05
CA PRO A 194 10.33 0.64 16.51
C PRO A 194 10.76 -0.32 15.39
N ASN A 195 11.16 -1.53 15.77
CA ASN A 195 11.50 -2.56 14.79
C ASN A 195 10.25 -3.34 14.36
N VAL A 196 10.24 -3.75 13.10
CA VAL A 196 9.19 -4.64 12.59
C VAL A 196 9.29 -5.99 13.31
N GLY A 197 8.14 -6.50 13.77
CA GLY A 197 8.03 -7.75 14.52
C GLY A 197 7.93 -7.57 16.04
N GLU A 198 8.27 -6.40 16.59
CA GLU A 198 8.12 -6.11 18.01
C GLU A 198 6.64 -5.97 18.41
N VAL A 199 6.32 -6.42 19.62
CA VAL A 199 5.02 -6.22 20.27
C VAL A 199 5.19 -5.13 21.29
N LEU A 200 4.54 -3.98 21.04
CA LEU A 200 4.69 -2.77 21.82
C LEU A 200 3.33 -2.18 22.19
N ILE A 201 3.32 -1.28 23.17
CA ILE A 201 2.17 -0.44 23.48
C ILE A 201 2.43 0.93 22.88
N GLY A 202 1.60 1.35 21.94
CA GLY A 202 1.61 2.70 21.40
C GLY A 202 0.56 3.56 22.13
N GLU A 203 0.98 4.66 22.73
CA GLU A 203 0.11 5.62 23.39
C GLU A 203 0.19 6.98 22.68
N GLY A 204 -0.94 7.48 22.20
CA GLY A 204 -0.99 8.73 21.43
C GLY A 204 -2.39 9.31 21.33
N VAL A 205 -2.57 10.35 20.55
CA VAL A 205 -3.86 11.03 20.35
C VAL A 205 -4.54 10.49 19.09
N LEU A 206 -5.77 10.01 19.24
CA LEU A 206 -6.55 9.54 18.09
C LEU A 206 -7.07 10.73 17.27
N ALA A 207 -6.89 10.67 15.96
CA ALA A 207 -7.55 11.53 15.00
C ALA A 207 -8.47 10.71 14.10
N ALA A 208 -9.74 11.10 14.03
CA ALA A 208 -10.72 10.50 13.15
C ALA A 208 -10.84 11.32 11.86
N ASP A 209 -11.10 10.63 10.74
CA ASP A 209 -11.29 11.22 9.40
C ASP A 209 -10.18 12.22 9.00
N LYS A 210 -8.93 11.87 9.34
CA LYS A 210 -7.77 12.72 9.05
C LYS A 210 -7.40 12.66 7.58
N ASP A 211 -7.35 13.82 6.95
CA ASP A 211 -6.87 14.00 5.58
C ASP A 211 -5.54 14.75 5.61
N PHE A 212 -4.49 14.12 5.07
CA PHE A 212 -3.16 14.73 4.92
C PHE A 212 -2.95 15.34 3.53
N GLY A 213 -3.98 15.34 2.67
CA GLY A 213 -3.87 15.75 1.28
C GLY A 213 -3.31 14.64 0.37
N ALA A 214 -3.23 14.93 -0.93
CA ALA A 214 -2.71 14.02 -1.96
C ALA A 214 -3.34 12.61 -1.96
N GLY A 215 -4.57 12.46 -1.44
CA GLY A 215 -5.29 11.18 -1.37
C GLY A 215 -4.98 10.33 -0.12
N TYR A 216 -4.15 10.82 0.79
CA TYR A 216 -3.86 10.15 2.06
C TYR A 216 -4.90 10.48 3.11
N ARG A 217 -5.98 9.72 3.12
CA ARG A 217 -7.07 9.87 4.09
C ARG A 217 -7.16 8.65 4.99
N TYR A 218 -7.20 8.89 6.29
CA TYR A 218 -7.30 7.84 7.31
C TYR A 218 -8.60 8.00 8.08
N LYS A 219 -9.39 6.93 8.11
CA LYS A 219 -10.62 6.88 8.91
C LYS A 219 -10.31 7.04 10.40
N VAL A 220 -9.22 6.43 10.84
CA VAL A 220 -8.62 6.62 12.17
C VAL A 220 -7.10 6.54 12.04
N ILE A 221 -6.39 7.35 12.82
CA ILE A 221 -4.94 7.35 12.96
C ILE A 221 -4.59 7.79 14.39
N VAL A 222 -3.51 7.26 14.95
CA VAL A 222 -3.01 7.71 16.24
C VAL A 222 -1.76 8.56 16.02
N GLU A 223 -1.83 9.81 16.41
CA GLU A 223 -0.75 10.78 16.21
C GLU A 223 0.08 10.94 17.49
N GLU A 224 1.31 11.40 17.34
CA GLU A 224 2.25 11.68 18.44
C GLU A 224 2.42 10.49 19.39
N THR A 225 2.57 9.31 18.79
CA THR A 225 2.64 8.07 19.56
C THR A 225 3.99 7.91 20.24
N GLU A 226 3.94 7.56 21.53
CA GLU A 226 5.07 7.06 22.31
C GLU A 226 4.94 5.54 22.47
N PHE A 227 6.02 4.81 22.20
CA PHE A 227 6.08 3.36 22.34
C PHE A 227 6.75 2.96 23.66
N LYS A 228 6.18 1.95 24.30
CA LYS A 228 6.66 1.35 25.56
C LYS A 228 6.79 -0.16 25.42
#